data_ea58137f5328e9073daf7fd261ef4093
#
_entry.id   ea58137f5328e9073daf7fd261ef4093
#
_cell.length_a   1.000
_cell.length_b   1.000
_cell.length_c   1.000
_cell.angle_alpha   90.00
_cell.angle_beta   90.00
_cell.angle_gamma   90.00
#
_symmetry.space_group_name_H-M   'P 1'
#
loop_
_entity.id
_entity.type
_entity.pdbx_description
1 polymer ?
#
loop_
_entity_poly.entity_id
_entity_poly.type
_entity_poly.pdbx_seq_one_letter_code
_entity_poly.pdbx_strand_id
1 'polypeptide(L)'
;MTTKKLLSEEVIKDLKDFVLNPQGFVLMVGKNGRGKSYAAMRIYEQLTPHKLPNHDHDLAWFVNQADLNMLFSEANEIYGHPMSLLKQAYNSRLLVIDDLGTRIPSLAFMDFLYAVIDKRWNERERKGTIITTNLDSTRIRKDFSDAIFSRIASGRNYVVIGDDRRFADLGF
;
A
#
# COMPACT_ATOMS: atom_id res chain seq x y z
N MET A 1 -0.23 6.64 16.89
CA MET A 1 0.57 6.84 15.66
C MET A 1 1.65 7.86 15.94
N THR A 2 2.90 7.49 15.71
CA THR A 2 4.03 8.41 15.90
C THR A 2 4.08 9.36 14.69
N THR A 3 4.05 10.67 14.93
CA THR A 3 4.19 11.67 13.86
C THR A 3 5.68 11.77 13.50
N LYS A 4 6.07 11.19 12.37
CA LYS A 4 7.44 11.28 11.86
C LYS A 4 7.43 11.99 10.50
N LYS A 5 8.37 12.90 10.29
CA LYS A 5 8.55 13.54 8.99
C LYS A 5 9.17 12.52 8.03
N LEU A 6 8.53 12.26 6.89
CA LEU A 6 8.92 11.18 5.95
C LEU A 6 10.39 11.22 5.50
N LEU A 7 11.04 12.37 5.56
CA LEU A 7 12.45 12.55 5.21
C LEU A 7 13.37 12.74 6.41
N SER A 8 12.94 12.40 7.64
CA SER A 8 13.89 12.34 8.75
C SER A 8 14.85 11.17 8.56
N GLU A 9 16.09 11.33 9.01
CA GLU A 9 17.13 10.28 8.90
C GLU A 9 16.66 8.95 9.53
N GLU A 10 15.93 9.02 10.63
CA GLU A 10 15.35 7.86 11.32
C GLU A 10 14.35 7.10 10.42
N VAL A 11 13.45 7.82 9.74
CA VAL A 11 12.47 7.21 8.83
C VAL A 11 13.16 6.64 7.59
N ILE A 12 14.13 7.36 7.04
CA ILE A 12 14.90 6.87 5.87
C ILE A 12 15.64 5.57 6.25
N LYS A 13 16.23 5.50 7.43
CA LYS A 13 16.90 4.28 7.92
C LYS A 13 15.89 3.14 8.07
N ASP A 14 14.78 3.37 8.75
CA ASP A 14 13.72 2.37 8.98
C ASP A 14 13.12 1.85 7.66
N LEU A 15 12.95 2.72 6.66
CA LEU A 15 12.51 2.30 5.33
C LEU A 15 13.58 1.53 4.54
N LYS A 16 14.87 1.87 4.70
CA LYS A 16 15.97 1.08 4.14
C LYS A 16 16.02 -0.32 4.75
N ASP A 17 15.85 -0.43 6.06
CA ASP A 17 15.79 -1.73 6.75
C ASP A 17 14.58 -2.55 6.25
N PHE A 18 13.45 -1.90 6.01
CA PHE A 18 12.28 -2.55 5.41
C PHE A 18 12.55 -3.03 3.97
N VAL A 19 13.30 -2.26 3.15
CA VAL A 19 13.67 -2.68 1.80
C VAL A 19 14.54 -3.95 1.82
N LEU A 20 15.49 -4.03 2.74
CA LEU A 20 16.36 -5.20 2.86
C LEU A 20 15.58 -6.46 3.23
N ASN A 21 14.57 -6.32 4.06
CA ASN A 21 13.70 -7.42 4.48
C ASN A 21 12.24 -6.95 4.63
N PRO A 22 11.44 -6.95 3.54
CA PRO A 22 10.08 -6.45 3.55
C PRO A 22 9.16 -7.37 4.35
N GLN A 23 8.94 -7.00 5.61
CA GLN A 23 8.11 -7.71 6.58
C GLN A 23 7.17 -6.75 7.30
N GLY A 24 5.92 -7.22 7.50
CA GLY A 24 4.89 -6.45 8.19
C GLY A 24 4.26 -5.36 7.34
N PHE A 25 3.58 -4.45 8.01
CA PHE A 25 2.85 -3.35 7.38
C PHE A 25 3.59 -2.03 7.54
N VAL A 26 3.52 -1.21 6.49
CA VAL A 26 3.92 0.20 6.49
C VAL A 26 2.70 1.02 6.08
N LEU A 27 2.20 1.86 6.97
CA LEU A 27 1.09 2.76 6.70
C LEU A 27 1.60 4.21 6.64
N MET A 28 1.42 4.85 5.49
CA MET A 28 1.76 6.25 5.26
C MET A 28 0.49 7.09 5.13
N VAL A 29 0.24 7.95 6.11
CA VAL A 29 -0.95 8.82 6.16
C VAL A 29 -0.54 10.26 5.95
N GLY A 30 -1.31 11.03 5.19
CA GLY A 30 -1.06 12.47 5.00
C GLY A 30 -1.82 13.04 3.82
N LYS A 31 -1.93 14.36 3.77
CA LYS A 31 -2.62 15.06 2.68
C LYS A 31 -1.99 14.77 1.31
N ASN A 32 -2.72 15.05 0.25
CA ASN A 32 -2.22 14.90 -1.13
C ASN A 32 -0.95 15.76 -1.36
N GLY A 33 -0.10 15.31 -2.30
CA GLY A 33 1.13 16.03 -2.67
C GLY A 33 2.28 15.98 -1.67
N ARG A 34 2.16 15.24 -0.56
CA ARG A 34 3.18 15.19 0.50
C ARG A 34 4.29 14.15 0.26
N GLY A 35 4.25 13.41 -0.85
CA GLY A 35 5.30 12.46 -1.24
C GLY A 35 5.10 11.03 -0.75
N LYS A 36 3.90 10.63 -0.27
CA LYS A 36 3.59 9.25 0.15
C LYS A 36 3.81 8.24 -0.99
N SER A 37 3.10 8.45 -2.11
CA SER A 37 3.19 7.60 -3.30
C SER A 37 4.61 7.57 -3.87
N TYR A 38 5.31 8.70 -3.87
CA TYR A 38 6.71 8.77 -4.28
C TYR A 38 7.60 7.90 -3.39
N ALA A 39 7.45 7.98 -2.07
CA ALA A 39 8.22 7.15 -1.14
C ALA A 39 7.91 5.66 -1.33
N ALA A 40 6.63 5.29 -1.48
CA ALA A 40 6.21 3.92 -1.73
C ALA A 40 6.78 3.38 -3.07
N MET A 41 6.75 4.21 -4.13
CA MET A 41 7.33 3.87 -5.43
C MET A 41 8.84 3.68 -5.34
N ARG A 42 9.56 4.53 -4.63
CA ARG A 42 11.03 4.40 -4.46
C ARG A 42 11.39 3.11 -3.71
N ILE A 43 10.59 2.70 -2.72
CA ILE A 43 10.78 1.41 -2.03
C ILE A 43 10.54 0.25 -2.99
N TYR A 44 9.45 0.32 -3.77
CA TYR A 44 9.13 -0.69 -4.78
C TYR A 44 10.25 -0.85 -5.81
N GLU A 45 10.77 0.26 -6.35
CA GLU A 45 11.87 0.27 -7.32
C GLU A 45 13.17 -0.34 -6.77
N GLN A 46 13.46 -0.16 -5.48
CA GLN A 46 14.63 -0.76 -4.85
C GLN A 46 14.54 -2.29 -4.76
N LEU A 47 13.33 -2.82 -4.64
CA LEU A 47 13.09 -4.27 -4.60
C LEU A 47 12.95 -4.90 -5.99
N THR A 48 12.77 -4.07 -7.01
CA THR A 48 12.66 -4.48 -8.41
C THR A 48 13.73 -3.82 -9.29
N PRO A 49 15.03 -3.85 -8.90
CA PRO A 49 16.09 -3.07 -9.57
C PRO A 49 16.35 -3.51 -11.02
N HIS A 50 15.94 -4.71 -11.38
CA HIS A 50 16.00 -5.20 -12.73
C HIS A 50 14.62 -5.75 -13.11
N LYS A 51 14.00 -5.15 -14.11
CA LYS A 51 12.94 -5.82 -14.86
C LYS A 51 13.61 -7.05 -15.52
N LEU A 52 13.67 -8.14 -14.79
CA LEU A 52 14.03 -9.43 -15.37
C LEU A 52 13.00 -9.71 -16.46
N PRO A 53 13.41 -9.98 -17.71
CA PRO A 53 12.50 -10.14 -18.83
C PRO A 53 11.56 -11.35 -18.70
N ASN A 54 11.76 -12.19 -17.71
CA ASN A 54 10.99 -13.38 -17.44
C ASN A 54 10.62 -13.47 -15.96
N HIS A 55 9.40 -13.02 -15.61
CA HIS A 55 8.58 -13.61 -14.56
C HIS A 55 9.03 -13.52 -13.10
N ASP A 56 8.95 -12.36 -12.46
CA ASP A 56 8.65 -12.44 -11.04
C ASP A 56 7.67 -11.34 -10.62
N HIS A 57 6.43 -11.45 -11.09
CA HIS A 57 5.27 -10.82 -10.46
C HIS A 57 5.14 -11.25 -8.99
N ASP A 58 5.88 -12.29 -8.58
CA ASP A 58 5.93 -12.79 -7.21
C ASP A 58 6.79 -11.95 -6.27
N LEU A 59 7.71 -11.12 -6.79
CA LEU A 59 8.56 -10.31 -5.93
C LEU A 59 7.86 -9.07 -5.39
N ALA A 60 7.25 -8.27 -6.25
CA ALA A 60 6.57 -7.05 -5.81
C ALA A 60 5.44 -6.66 -6.75
N TRP A 61 4.37 -6.14 -6.15
CA TRP A 61 3.23 -5.60 -6.89
C TRP A 61 2.87 -4.21 -6.36
N PHE A 62 2.86 -3.23 -7.25
CA PHE A 62 2.42 -1.86 -6.99
C PHE A 62 1.10 -1.62 -7.72
N VAL A 63 0.06 -1.26 -6.97
CA VAL A 63 -1.27 -0.98 -7.51
C VAL A 63 -1.91 0.14 -6.71
N ASN A 64 -2.58 1.09 -7.36
CA ASN A 64 -3.44 2.02 -6.66
C ASN A 64 -4.84 1.42 -6.42
N GLN A 65 -5.59 1.97 -5.47
CA GLN A 65 -6.92 1.42 -5.14
C GLN A 65 -7.89 1.46 -6.33
N ALA A 66 -7.85 2.48 -7.17
CA ALA A 66 -8.78 2.61 -8.29
C ALA A 66 -8.54 1.50 -9.33
N ASP A 67 -7.27 1.24 -9.67
CA ASP A 67 -6.89 0.16 -10.58
C ASP A 67 -7.19 -1.20 -9.97
N LEU A 68 -6.91 -1.39 -8.69
CA LEU A 68 -7.23 -2.63 -7.99
C LEU A 68 -8.74 -2.93 -8.00
N ASN A 69 -9.58 -1.91 -7.82
CA ASN A 69 -11.04 -2.04 -7.89
C ASN A 69 -11.52 -2.34 -9.31
N MET A 70 -10.88 -1.75 -10.32
CA MET A 70 -11.17 -2.03 -11.73
C MET A 70 -10.83 -3.49 -12.08
N LEU A 71 -9.62 -3.94 -11.75
CA LEU A 71 -9.18 -5.32 -11.94
C LEU A 71 -10.09 -6.33 -11.21
N PHE A 72 -10.54 -5.99 -9.99
CA PHE A 72 -11.50 -6.79 -9.24
C PHE A 72 -12.84 -6.91 -9.97
N SER A 73 -13.37 -5.81 -10.51
CA SER A 73 -14.65 -5.82 -11.24
C SER A 73 -14.53 -6.64 -12.53
N GLU A 74 -13.48 -6.44 -13.30
CA GLU A 74 -13.21 -7.20 -14.53
C GLU A 74 -13.07 -8.71 -14.24
N ALA A 75 -12.34 -9.09 -13.19
CA ALA A 75 -12.18 -10.49 -12.81
C ALA A 75 -13.51 -11.14 -12.42
N ASN A 76 -14.39 -10.41 -11.74
CA ASN A 76 -15.73 -10.91 -11.40
C ASN A 76 -16.63 -11.04 -12.62
N GLU A 77 -16.58 -10.08 -13.55
CA GLU A 77 -17.38 -10.12 -14.79
C GLU A 77 -16.95 -11.27 -15.72
N ILE A 78 -15.64 -11.47 -15.89
CA ILE A 78 -15.11 -12.45 -16.84
C ILE A 78 -15.12 -13.87 -16.26
N TYR A 79 -14.74 -14.05 -14.99
CA TYR A 79 -14.49 -15.36 -14.38
C TYR A 79 -15.45 -15.70 -13.24
N GLY A 80 -16.35 -14.79 -12.85
CA GLY A 80 -17.22 -14.97 -11.69
C GLY A 80 -16.51 -14.90 -10.33
N HIS A 81 -15.18 -14.71 -10.31
CA HIS A 81 -14.40 -14.62 -9.08
C HIS A 81 -12.99 -14.00 -9.30
N PRO A 82 -12.44 -13.27 -8.33
CA PRO A 82 -11.13 -12.61 -8.44
C PRO A 82 -9.95 -13.47 -7.97
N MET A 83 -9.98 -14.80 -8.18
CA MET A 83 -8.96 -15.72 -7.62
C MET A 83 -7.53 -15.46 -8.12
N SER A 84 -7.35 -15.08 -9.39
CA SER A 84 -6.03 -14.73 -9.93
C SER A 84 -5.46 -13.50 -9.24
N LEU A 85 -6.30 -12.50 -9.03
CA LEU A 85 -5.95 -11.25 -8.36
C LEU A 85 -5.62 -11.48 -6.88
N LEU A 86 -6.41 -12.33 -6.19
CA LEU A 86 -6.11 -12.76 -4.83
C LEU A 86 -4.76 -13.46 -4.74
N LYS A 87 -4.48 -14.40 -5.64
CA LYS A 87 -3.19 -15.11 -5.69
C LYS A 87 -2.03 -14.16 -5.93
N GLN A 88 -2.15 -13.21 -6.84
CA GLN A 88 -1.13 -12.19 -7.08
C GLN A 88 -0.88 -11.36 -5.81
N ALA A 89 -1.94 -10.86 -5.17
CA ALA A 89 -1.82 -10.11 -3.91
C ALA A 89 -1.21 -10.93 -2.78
N TYR A 90 -1.52 -12.24 -2.70
CA TYR A 90 -0.97 -13.11 -1.66
C TYR A 90 0.47 -13.50 -1.89
N ASN A 91 0.86 -13.78 -3.13
CA ASN A 91 2.18 -14.31 -3.45
C ASN A 91 3.26 -13.23 -3.48
N SER A 92 2.92 -12.00 -3.82
CA SER A 92 3.88 -10.90 -3.83
C SER A 92 4.61 -10.78 -2.49
N ARG A 93 5.94 -10.78 -2.52
CA ARG A 93 6.76 -10.53 -1.33
C ARG A 93 6.53 -9.12 -0.78
N LEU A 94 6.40 -8.13 -1.68
CA LEU A 94 5.95 -6.78 -1.37
C LEU A 94 4.66 -6.48 -2.13
N LEU A 95 3.62 -6.06 -1.42
CA LEU A 95 2.42 -5.45 -1.99
C LEU A 95 2.38 -3.97 -1.62
N VAL A 96 2.21 -3.11 -2.60
CA VAL A 96 1.93 -1.69 -2.40
C VAL A 96 0.51 -1.41 -2.85
N ILE A 97 -0.34 -0.95 -1.93
CA ILE A 97 -1.66 -0.40 -2.23
C ILE A 97 -1.58 1.11 -2.05
N ASP A 98 -1.51 1.82 -3.17
CA ASP A 98 -1.38 3.27 -3.18
C ASP A 98 -2.74 3.96 -3.18
N ASP A 99 -2.82 5.13 -2.55
CA ASP A 99 -3.99 6.00 -2.49
C ASP A 99 -5.28 5.31 -1.99
N LEU A 100 -5.17 4.49 -0.93
CA LEU A 100 -6.32 3.87 -0.29
C LEU A 100 -7.28 4.96 0.21
N GLY A 101 -8.56 4.85 -0.16
CA GLY A 101 -9.61 5.81 0.20
C GLY A 101 -9.90 6.86 -0.88
N THR A 102 -9.39 6.70 -2.09
CA THR A 102 -9.72 7.55 -3.23
C THR A 102 -11.19 7.44 -3.62
N ARG A 103 -11.78 6.26 -3.42
CA ARG A 103 -13.21 5.98 -3.64
C ARG A 103 -13.75 5.15 -2.48
N ILE A 104 -15.03 5.36 -2.16
CA ILE A 104 -15.76 4.48 -1.24
C ILE A 104 -15.90 3.11 -1.91
N PRO A 105 -15.40 2.04 -1.30
CA PRO A 105 -15.45 0.71 -1.90
C PRO A 105 -16.87 0.13 -1.86
N SER A 106 -17.20 -0.73 -2.84
CA SER A 106 -18.38 -1.60 -2.76
C SER A 106 -18.19 -2.66 -1.67
N LEU A 107 -19.27 -3.24 -1.16
CA LEU A 107 -19.18 -4.33 -0.16
C LEU A 107 -18.36 -5.51 -0.66
N ALA A 108 -18.56 -5.91 -1.92
CA ALA A 108 -17.80 -7.01 -2.51
C ALA A 108 -16.30 -6.72 -2.61
N PHE A 109 -15.93 -5.48 -2.96
CA PHE A 109 -14.52 -5.07 -2.96
C PHE A 109 -13.95 -4.96 -1.55
N MET A 110 -14.77 -4.58 -0.56
CA MET A 110 -14.38 -4.58 0.84
C MET A 110 -14.04 -5.98 1.34
N ASP A 111 -14.86 -6.98 1.01
CA ASP A 111 -14.60 -8.37 1.37
C ASP A 111 -13.32 -8.90 0.73
N PHE A 112 -13.11 -8.57 -0.56
CA PHE A 112 -11.87 -8.87 -1.27
C PHE A 112 -10.65 -8.21 -0.58
N LEU A 113 -10.72 -6.91 -0.30
CA LEU A 113 -9.63 -6.17 0.34
C LEU A 113 -9.35 -6.72 1.75
N TYR A 114 -10.40 -7.04 2.51
CA TYR A 114 -10.27 -7.68 3.81
C TYR A 114 -9.54 -9.02 3.70
N ALA A 115 -9.92 -9.87 2.75
CA ALA A 115 -9.26 -11.16 2.54
C ALA A 115 -7.77 -11.01 2.20
N VAL A 116 -7.42 -10.03 1.35
CA VAL A 116 -6.02 -9.69 1.03
C VAL A 116 -5.26 -9.26 2.28
N ILE A 117 -5.79 -8.29 3.02
CA ILE A 117 -5.14 -7.72 4.21
C ILE A 117 -5.00 -8.76 5.31
N ASP A 118 -6.05 -9.54 5.57
CA ASP A 118 -6.05 -10.59 6.61
C ASP A 118 -5.02 -11.67 6.31
N LYS A 119 -4.99 -12.16 5.08
CA LYS A 119 -4.00 -13.17 4.66
C LYS A 119 -2.58 -12.64 4.80
N ARG A 120 -2.32 -11.42 4.36
CA ARG A 120 -1.00 -10.79 4.46
C ARG A 120 -0.61 -10.48 5.90
N TRP A 121 -1.57 -10.16 6.76
CA TRP A 121 -1.33 -9.97 8.18
C TRP A 121 -0.90 -11.27 8.88
N ASN A 122 -1.51 -12.40 8.49
CA ASN A 122 -1.12 -13.72 9.00
C ASN A 122 0.28 -14.15 8.52
N GLU A 123 0.73 -13.65 7.36
CA GLU A 123 2.04 -13.92 6.78
C GLU A 123 3.04 -12.76 6.93
N ARG A 124 2.76 -11.78 7.81
CA ARG A 124 3.51 -10.53 7.95
C ARG A 124 5.01 -10.70 8.28
N GLU A 125 5.40 -11.85 8.83
CA GLU A 125 6.80 -12.15 9.11
C GLU A 125 7.61 -12.52 7.86
N ARG A 126 6.93 -12.74 6.75
CA ARG A 126 7.53 -13.15 5.47
C ARG A 126 7.24 -12.17 4.34
N LYS A 127 6.23 -11.29 4.51
CA LYS A 127 5.71 -10.42 3.46
C LYS A 127 5.56 -9.00 3.94
N GLY A 128 5.99 -8.07 3.11
CA GLY A 128 5.80 -6.63 3.33
C GLY A 128 4.54 -6.11 2.65
N THR A 129 3.84 -5.19 3.31
CA THR A 129 2.69 -4.49 2.73
C THR A 129 2.82 -3.01 3.01
N ILE A 130 2.83 -2.19 1.96
CA ILE A 130 2.82 -0.73 2.08
C ILE A 130 1.44 -0.24 1.68
N ILE A 131 0.88 0.64 2.49
CA ILE A 131 -0.38 1.31 2.21
C ILE A 131 -0.17 2.81 2.35
N THR A 132 -0.55 3.56 1.33
CA THR A 132 -0.61 5.00 1.41
C THR A 132 -2.07 5.46 1.41
N THR A 133 -2.36 6.53 2.13
CA THR A 133 -3.72 7.07 2.21
C THR A 133 -3.71 8.55 2.60
N ASN A 134 -4.73 9.27 2.16
CA ASN A 134 -5.02 10.63 2.63
C ASN A 134 -6.09 10.67 3.73
N LEU A 135 -6.66 9.52 4.06
CA LEU A 135 -7.64 9.40 5.13
C LEU A 135 -6.97 9.38 6.50
N ASP A 136 -7.60 9.97 7.47
CA ASP A 136 -7.25 9.78 8.87
C ASP A 136 -7.77 8.44 9.43
N SER A 137 -7.37 8.12 10.65
CA SER A 137 -7.75 6.86 11.29
C SER A 137 -9.26 6.69 11.46
N THR A 138 -9.99 7.78 11.71
CA THR A 138 -11.46 7.77 11.86
C THR A 138 -12.13 7.42 10.53
N ARG A 139 -11.69 8.05 9.46
CA ARG A 139 -12.21 7.80 8.12
C ARG A 139 -11.86 6.40 7.62
N ILE A 140 -10.64 5.91 7.86
CA ILE A 140 -10.28 4.53 7.49
C ILE A 140 -11.19 3.52 8.21
N ARG A 141 -11.43 3.69 9.50
CA ARG A 141 -12.34 2.82 10.27
C ARG A 141 -13.78 2.85 9.74
N LYS A 142 -14.26 4.06 9.43
CA LYS A 142 -15.62 4.25 8.90
C LYS A 142 -15.79 3.66 7.51
N ASP A 143 -14.85 3.93 6.61
CA ASP A 143 -14.99 3.62 5.19
C ASP A 143 -14.50 2.20 4.84
N PHE A 144 -13.61 1.60 5.66
CA PHE A 144 -13.01 0.28 5.42
C PHE A 144 -13.20 -0.74 6.54
N SER A 145 -13.47 -0.39 7.73
CA SER A 145 -13.69 -1.15 8.96
C SER A 145 -12.56 -1.09 9.99
N ASP A 146 -12.92 -1.33 11.25
CA ASP A 146 -11.96 -1.44 12.35
C ASP A 146 -10.98 -2.61 12.15
N ALA A 147 -11.45 -3.70 11.57
CA ALA A 147 -10.65 -4.90 11.36
C ALA A 147 -9.52 -4.65 10.34
N ILE A 148 -9.81 -3.98 9.22
CA ILE A 148 -8.80 -3.56 8.24
C ILE A 148 -7.84 -2.58 8.90
N PHE A 149 -8.35 -1.52 9.55
CA PHE A 149 -7.50 -0.52 10.19
C PHE A 149 -6.54 -1.13 11.20
N SER A 150 -7.02 -2.01 12.08
CA SER A 150 -6.20 -2.67 13.10
C SER A 150 -5.00 -3.40 12.50
N ARG A 151 -5.20 -4.09 11.37
CA ARG A 151 -4.15 -4.84 10.68
C ARG A 151 -3.16 -3.94 9.97
N ILE A 152 -3.64 -2.98 9.19
CA ILE A 152 -2.74 -2.08 8.44
C ILE A 152 -1.94 -1.16 9.36
N ALA A 153 -2.48 -0.81 10.53
CA ALA A 153 -1.81 0.01 11.53
C ALA A 153 -0.95 -0.80 12.53
N SER A 154 -0.86 -2.13 12.39
CA SER A 154 -0.11 -2.99 13.31
C SER A 154 1.41 -2.89 13.19
N GLY A 155 1.91 -2.33 12.09
CA GLY A 155 3.33 -2.20 11.80
C GLY A 155 3.86 -0.77 11.91
N ARG A 156 4.70 -0.37 10.96
CA ARG A 156 5.30 0.97 10.88
C ARG A 156 4.26 1.99 10.42
N ASN A 157 4.10 3.06 11.18
CA ASN A 157 3.10 4.09 10.88
C ASN A 157 3.77 5.46 10.76
N TYR A 158 3.62 6.09 9.60
CA TYR A 158 4.17 7.41 9.33
C TYR A 158 3.08 8.40 8.99
N VAL A 159 3.04 9.52 9.72
CA VAL A 159 2.24 10.68 9.35
C VAL A 159 3.12 11.60 8.52
N VAL A 160 2.79 11.75 7.24
CA VAL A 160 3.57 12.54 6.30
C VAL A 160 3.12 13.99 6.34
N ILE A 161 3.97 14.84 6.89
CA ILE A 161 3.76 16.27 7.05
C ILE A 161 4.72 17.00 6.08
N GLY A 162 4.34 18.18 5.65
CA GLY A 162 5.17 19.04 4.80
C GLY A 162 4.33 19.81 3.78
N ASP A 163 4.97 20.51 2.85
CA ASP A 163 4.29 21.26 1.80
C ASP A 163 3.93 20.38 0.60
N ASP A 164 2.99 20.81 -0.21
CA ASP A 164 2.64 20.10 -1.43
C ASP A 164 3.80 20.21 -2.42
N ARG A 165 4.40 19.06 -2.73
CA ARG A 165 5.61 19.01 -3.58
C ARG A 165 5.30 18.98 -5.07
N ARG A 166 4.04 18.84 -5.47
CA ARG A 166 3.66 18.79 -6.89
C ARG A 166 3.97 20.10 -7.61
N PHE A 167 4.08 21.21 -6.87
CA PHE A 167 4.36 22.53 -7.41
C PHE A 167 5.81 22.97 -7.19
N ALA A 168 6.61 22.24 -6.43
CA ALA A 168 7.98 22.62 -6.10
C ALA A 168 8.92 22.63 -7.33
N ASP A 169 8.62 21.80 -8.34
CA ASP A 169 9.45 21.65 -9.55
C ASP A 169 8.94 22.50 -10.74
N LEU A 170 7.87 23.27 -10.58
CA LEU A 170 7.26 24.02 -11.67
C LEU A 170 7.84 25.45 -11.88
N GLY A 171 8.77 25.86 -11.00
CA GLY A 171 9.54 27.10 -11.22
C GLY A 171 8.74 28.40 -11.28
N PHE A 172 7.55 28.44 -10.64
CA PHE A 172 6.73 29.65 -10.50
C PHE A 172 7.04 30.37 -9.22
#